data_344ec665d3324672214c7a0b5aac5b5f
#
_entry.id   344ec665d3324672214c7a0b5aac5b5f
#
_cell.length_a   1.000
_cell.length_b   1.000
_cell.length_c   1.000
_cell.angle_alpha   90.00
_cell.angle_beta   90.00
_cell.angle_gamma   90.00
#
_symmetry.space_group_name_H-M   'P 1'
#
loop_
_entity.id
_entity.type
_entity.pdbx_description
1 polymer ?
#
loop_
_entity_poly.entity_id
_entity_poly.type
_entity_poly.pdbx_seq_one_letter_code
_entity_poly.pdbx_strand_id
1 'polypeptide(L)'
;MEASDLFGFSLAAGDFNNDSSDDLAVGAPWERVGTASQAGAVSVLYGSAGGLTTGGGQLFTQVAGTVEATDQFGAQLAAGDFNNNGFADLAAAAPLERVGTIFAAGAVSVLYGSGGGLTSSGGQLFTQNSPGVPGTAETFDQFGGISFSAG
;
A
#
# COMPACT_ATOMS: atom_id res chain seq x y z
N MET A 1 3.45 -13.87 -13.09
CA MET A 1 3.52 -12.49 -13.59
C MET A 1 2.67 -12.44 -14.84
N GLU A 2 1.59 -11.73 -14.79
CA GLU A 2 0.73 -11.51 -15.95
C GLU A 2 1.27 -10.33 -16.77
N ALA A 3 0.83 -10.22 -18.02
CA ALA A 3 1.23 -9.08 -18.85
C ALA A 3 0.58 -7.80 -18.30
N SER A 4 1.41 -6.80 -18.01
CA SER A 4 1.00 -5.44 -17.60
C SER A 4 0.67 -5.24 -16.11
N ASP A 5 1.19 -6.06 -15.18
CA ASP A 5 0.96 -5.88 -13.73
C ASP A 5 1.59 -4.60 -13.18
N LEU A 6 2.50 -3.99 -13.92
CA LEU A 6 3.26 -2.79 -13.51
C LEU A 6 4.06 -2.99 -12.22
N PHE A 7 4.69 -4.16 -12.04
CA PHE A 7 5.59 -4.40 -10.91
C PHE A 7 6.72 -3.36 -10.89
N GLY A 8 6.92 -2.71 -9.74
CA GLY A 8 7.89 -1.62 -9.61
C GLY A 8 7.32 -0.23 -9.92
N PHE A 9 5.99 -0.11 -10.09
CA PHE A 9 5.35 1.17 -10.34
C PHE A 9 5.58 2.19 -9.21
N SER A 10 5.59 1.71 -7.97
CA SER A 10 5.92 2.48 -6.77
C SER A 10 6.90 1.71 -5.90
N LEU A 11 7.75 2.40 -5.17
CA LEU A 11 8.76 1.84 -4.29
C LEU A 11 8.78 2.62 -2.98
N ALA A 12 8.98 1.91 -1.86
CA ALA A 12 9.26 2.52 -0.57
C ALA A 12 10.27 1.65 0.19
N ALA A 13 11.24 2.28 0.84
CA ALA A 13 12.25 1.60 1.63
C ALA A 13 12.13 1.98 3.10
N GLY A 14 12.38 1.03 3.99
CA GLY A 14 12.40 1.21 5.44
C GLY A 14 12.70 -0.10 6.14
N ASP A 15 13.18 -0.04 7.34
CA ASP A 15 13.46 -1.23 8.17
C ASP A 15 12.14 -1.70 8.83
N PHE A 16 11.37 -2.53 8.11
CA PHE A 16 10.04 -2.98 8.55
C PHE A 16 10.10 -4.04 9.65
N ASN A 17 11.26 -4.70 9.83
CA ASN A 17 11.46 -5.77 10.82
C ASN A 17 12.44 -5.39 11.93
N ASN A 18 13.04 -4.19 11.87
CA ASN A 18 14.02 -3.62 12.81
C ASN A 18 15.27 -4.51 12.96
N ASP A 19 15.80 -5.02 11.82
CA ASP A 19 17.04 -5.79 11.78
C ASP A 19 18.28 -4.95 11.39
N SER A 20 18.10 -3.65 11.23
CA SER A 20 19.12 -2.65 10.84
C SER A 20 19.49 -2.71 9.35
N SER A 21 18.69 -3.36 8.54
CA SER A 21 18.80 -3.34 7.08
C SER A 21 17.52 -2.73 6.50
N ASP A 22 17.64 -1.84 5.51
CA ASP A 22 16.46 -1.35 4.82
C ASP A 22 15.84 -2.46 3.97
N ASP A 23 14.54 -2.58 4.06
CA ASP A 23 13.67 -3.46 3.27
C ASP A 23 13.05 -2.68 2.11
N LEU A 24 12.50 -3.37 1.13
CA LEU A 24 11.89 -2.75 -0.04
C LEU A 24 10.45 -3.23 -0.24
N ALA A 25 9.51 -2.30 -0.20
CA ALA A 25 8.15 -2.51 -0.66
C ALA A 25 8.03 -2.09 -2.14
N VAL A 26 7.40 -2.95 -2.94
CA VAL A 26 7.26 -2.80 -4.39
C VAL A 26 5.79 -2.90 -4.76
N GLY A 27 5.22 -1.85 -5.31
CA GLY A 27 3.84 -1.82 -5.78
C GLY A 27 3.67 -2.37 -7.19
N ALA A 28 2.58 -3.12 -7.39
CA ALA A 28 2.10 -3.64 -8.68
C ALA A 28 0.59 -3.33 -8.79
N PRO A 29 0.21 -2.08 -9.11
CA PRO A 29 -1.19 -1.64 -9.01
C PRO A 29 -2.13 -2.32 -10.00
N TRP A 30 -1.62 -2.96 -11.05
CA TRP A 30 -2.44 -3.69 -12.02
C TRP A 30 -2.46 -5.20 -11.80
N GLU A 31 -1.84 -5.67 -10.72
CA GLU A 31 -1.88 -7.08 -10.34
C GLU A 31 -3.33 -7.56 -10.22
N ARG A 32 -3.61 -8.74 -10.77
CA ARG A 32 -4.91 -9.39 -10.61
C ARG A 32 -4.93 -10.15 -9.29
N VAL A 33 -5.97 -9.95 -8.51
CA VAL A 33 -6.20 -10.69 -7.26
C VAL A 33 -7.44 -11.56 -7.41
N GLY A 34 -7.24 -12.86 -7.59
CA GLY A 34 -8.35 -13.77 -7.88
C GLY A 34 -9.04 -13.42 -9.20
N THR A 35 -10.30 -13.00 -9.16
CA THR A 35 -11.08 -12.54 -10.31
C THR A 35 -11.08 -11.03 -10.51
N ALA A 36 -10.56 -10.27 -9.53
CA ALA A 36 -10.50 -8.81 -9.58
C ALA A 36 -9.29 -8.35 -10.40
N SER A 37 -9.51 -7.84 -11.61
CA SER A 37 -8.46 -7.29 -12.46
C SER A 37 -8.02 -5.90 -11.95
N GLN A 38 -6.71 -5.61 -12.01
CA GLN A 38 -6.15 -4.34 -11.57
C GLN A 38 -6.52 -3.98 -10.11
N ALA A 39 -6.69 -5.00 -9.28
CA ALA A 39 -6.94 -4.81 -7.85
C ALA A 39 -5.68 -4.29 -7.13
N GLY A 40 -4.52 -4.72 -7.59
CA GLY A 40 -3.22 -4.30 -7.10
C GLY A 40 -2.69 -5.14 -5.95
N ALA A 41 -1.36 -5.12 -5.83
CA ALA A 41 -0.63 -5.82 -4.77
C ALA A 41 0.66 -5.07 -4.41
N VAL A 42 1.18 -5.37 -3.24
CA VAL A 42 2.48 -4.90 -2.75
C VAL A 42 3.31 -6.10 -2.33
N SER A 43 4.49 -6.25 -2.95
CA SER A 43 5.50 -7.22 -2.55
C SER A 43 6.52 -6.58 -1.63
N VAL A 44 6.94 -7.29 -0.59
CA VAL A 44 7.98 -6.82 0.34
C VAL A 44 9.16 -7.78 0.29
N LEU A 45 10.34 -7.24 0.06
CA LEU A 45 11.62 -7.93 0.07
C LEU A 45 12.43 -7.44 1.27
N TYR A 46 12.98 -8.36 2.05
CA TYR A 46 13.72 -8.01 3.25
C TYR A 46 15.21 -7.84 2.96
N GLY A 47 15.79 -6.82 3.60
CA GLY A 47 17.20 -6.51 3.55
C GLY A 47 18.05 -7.49 4.36
N SER A 48 19.33 -7.48 4.08
CA SER A 48 20.35 -8.22 4.85
C SER A 48 21.73 -7.64 4.57
N ALA A 49 22.75 -8.09 5.29
CA ALA A 49 24.15 -7.70 5.03
C ALA A 49 24.60 -8.05 3.59
N GLY A 50 23.94 -8.99 2.92
CA GLY A 50 24.21 -9.37 1.53
C GLY A 50 23.32 -8.65 0.50
N GLY A 51 22.46 -7.74 0.92
CA GLY A 51 21.47 -7.05 0.10
C GLY A 51 20.06 -7.61 0.28
N LEU A 52 19.15 -7.24 -0.62
CA LEU A 52 17.77 -7.72 -0.60
C LEU A 52 17.70 -9.24 -0.86
N THR A 53 16.82 -9.92 -0.15
CA THR A 53 16.59 -11.36 -0.28
C THR A 53 15.13 -11.63 -0.62
N THR A 54 14.89 -12.73 -1.35
CA THR A 54 13.55 -13.26 -1.61
C THR A 54 13.09 -14.22 -0.51
N GLY A 55 14.00 -14.65 0.38
CA GLY A 55 13.66 -15.45 1.55
C GLY A 55 12.83 -14.65 2.54
N GLY A 56 11.66 -15.16 2.94
CA GLY A 56 10.76 -14.49 3.87
C GLY A 56 9.96 -13.33 3.27
N GLY A 57 10.03 -13.12 1.96
CA GLY A 57 9.25 -12.06 1.28
C GLY A 57 7.75 -12.20 1.53
N GLN A 58 7.05 -11.06 1.58
CA GLN A 58 5.62 -10.99 1.84
C GLN A 58 4.89 -10.40 0.63
N LEU A 59 3.65 -10.82 0.44
CA LEU A 59 2.73 -10.24 -0.54
C LEU A 59 1.49 -9.74 0.18
N PHE A 60 1.17 -8.48 -0.02
CA PHE A 60 -0.05 -7.87 0.49
C PHE A 60 -0.95 -7.50 -0.68
N THR A 61 -2.19 -7.88 -0.56
CA THR A 61 -3.30 -7.33 -1.32
C THR A 61 -4.02 -6.33 -0.42
N GLN A 62 -5.12 -5.76 -0.84
CA GLN A 62 -5.84 -4.78 -0.02
C GLN A 62 -6.06 -5.28 1.41
N VAL A 63 -5.65 -4.49 2.40
CA VAL A 63 -5.52 -4.90 3.81
C VAL A 63 -6.79 -4.67 4.61
N ALA A 64 -7.58 -3.69 4.22
CA ALA A 64 -8.88 -3.37 4.80
C ALA A 64 -9.83 -2.96 3.69
N GLY A 65 -11.08 -3.34 3.80
CA GLY A 65 -12.05 -3.19 2.73
C GLY A 65 -12.22 -4.48 1.92
N THR A 66 -12.86 -4.37 0.79
CA THR A 66 -13.09 -5.48 -0.14
C THR A 66 -12.20 -5.31 -1.36
N VAL A 67 -11.45 -6.33 -1.72
CA VAL A 67 -10.67 -6.32 -2.97
C VAL A 67 -11.62 -6.24 -4.16
N GLU A 68 -11.60 -5.15 -4.86
CA GLU A 68 -12.43 -4.91 -6.04
C GLU A 68 -11.56 -4.74 -7.29
N ALA A 69 -12.19 -4.91 -8.45
CA ALA A 69 -11.49 -4.64 -9.70
C ALA A 69 -11.21 -3.13 -9.83
N THR A 70 -10.02 -2.80 -10.29
CA THR A 70 -9.53 -1.43 -10.55
C THR A 70 -9.15 -0.60 -9.33
N ASP A 71 -9.11 -1.14 -8.12
CA ASP A 71 -8.72 -0.39 -6.91
C ASP A 71 -7.29 0.15 -6.98
N GLN A 72 -6.41 -0.58 -7.68
CA GLN A 72 -5.01 -0.23 -7.89
C GLN A 72 -4.22 -0.07 -6.58
N PHE A 73 -4.45 -0.98 -5.62
CA PHE A 73 -3.67 -1.02 -4.38
C PHE A 73 -2.17 -1.10 -4.66
N GLY A 74 -1.39 -0.29 -3.96
CA GLY A 74 0.05 -0.17 -4.20
C GLY A 74 0.43 0.83 -5.30
N ALA A 75 -0.51 1.65 -5.80
CA ALA A 75 -0.20 2.70 -6.77
C ALA A 75 0.75 3.77 -6.21
N GLN A 76 0.69 4.05 -4.91
CA GLN A 76 1.62 4.91 -4.19
C GLN A 76 2.01 4.23 -2.88
N LEU A 77 3.29 4.34 -2.51
CA LEU A 77 3.84 3.80 -1.27
C LEU A 77 4.63 4.87 -0.52
N ALA A 78 4.54 4.85 0.81
CA ALA A 78 5.35 5.68 1.69
C ALA A 78 5.70 4.88 2.96
N ALA A 79 6.95 4.95 3.38
CA ALA A 79 7.42 4.30 4.61
C ALA A 79 7.74 5.34 5.68
N GLY A 80 7.51 4.97 6.94
CA GLY A 80 7.83 5.78 8.10
C GLY A 80 7.34 5.11 9.37
N ASP A 81 7.91 5.42 10.51
CA ASP A 81 7.44 4.91 11.81
C ASP A 81 6.25 5.77 12.28
N PHE A 82 5.03 5.41 11.87
CA PHE A 82 3.82 6.20 12.12
C PHE A 82 3.28 6.05 13.54
N ASN A 83 3.66 5.01 14.25
CA ASN A 83 3.22 4.73 15.62
C ASN A 83 4.33 4.88 16.67
N ASN A 84 5.55 5.26 16.25
CA ASN A 84 6.72 5.50 17.08
C ASN A 84 7.13 4.27 17.91
N ASN A 85 7.08 3.06 17.28
CA ASN A 85 7.46 1.82 17.93
C ASN A 85 8.86 1.31 17.53
N GLY A 86 9.58 2.03 16.67
CA GLY A 86 10.92 1.71 16.20
C GLY A 86 10.97 0.80 14.98
N PHE A 87 9.84 0.37 14.43
CA PHE A 87 9.74 -0.32 13.16
C PHE A 87 9.24 0.65 12.10
N ALA A 88 9.76 0.58 10.90
CA ALA A 88 9.12 1.29 9.79
C ALA A 88 7.75 0.64 9.48
N ASP A 89 6.77 1.47 9.19
CA ASP A 89 5.43 1.10 8.75
C ASP A 89 5.29 1.44 7.26
N LEU A 90 4.25 0.93 6.61
CA LEU A 90 3.99 1.17 5.20
C LEU A 90 2.58 1.72 4.99
N ALA A 91 2.48 2.90 4.38
CA ALA A 91 1.25 3.40 3.81
C ALA A 91 1.16 3.03 2.33
N ALA A 92 0.06 2.40 1.93
CA ALA A 92 -0.20 1.96 0.56
C ALA A 92 -1.53 2.51 0.07
N ALA A 93 -1.52 3.25 -1.03
CA ALA A 93 -2.71 3.85 -1.60
C ALA A 93 -3.40 2.94 -2.61
N ALA A 94 -4.74 3.02 -2.63
CA ALA A 94 -5.65 2.46 -3.63
C ALA A 94 -6.50 3.62 -4.19
N PRO A 95 -6.00 4.36 -5.18
CA PRO A 95 -6.63 5.63 -5.61
C PRO A 95 -8.00 5.45 -6.26
N LEU A 96 -8.30 4.29 -6.81
CA LEU A 96 -9.60 4.02 -7.42
C LEU A 96 -10.56 3.25 -6.50
N GLU A 97 -10.18 3.05 -5.23
CA GLU A 97 -11.03 2.43 -4.22
C GLU A 97 -12.38 3.13 -4.13
N ARG A 98 -13.43 2.32 -4.04
CA ARG A 98 -14.80 2.81 -3.84
C ARG A 98 -15.06 3.02 -2.35
N VAL A 99 -15.54 4.18 -1.96
CA VAL A 99 -15.97 4.48 -0.59
C VAL A 99 -17.49 4.46 -0.50
N GLY A 100 -18.05 3.35 -0.06
CA GLY A 100 -19.50 3.13 -0.12
C GLY A 100 -20.00 3.09 -1.57
N THR A 101 -20.78 4.09 -1.98
CA THR A 101 -21.30 4.24 -3.36
C THR A 101 -20.46 5.21 -4.20
N ILE A 102 -19.41 5.82 -3.61
CA ILE A 102 -18.62 6.87 -4.26
C ILE A 102 -17.49 6.20 -5.04
N PHE A 103 -17.53 6.25 -6.37
CA PHE A 103 -16.56 5.63 -7.26
C PHE A 103 -15.24 6.41 -7.27
N ALA A 104 -14.11 5.68 -7.24
CA ALA A 104 -12.76 6.25 -7.32
C ALA A 104 -12.52 7.39 -6.30
N ALA A 105 -13.09 7.28 -5.11
CA ALA A 105 -12.85 8.21 -4.02
C ALA A 105 -11.45 8.07 -3.43
N GLY A 106 -10.91 6.86 -3.48
CA GLY A 106 -9.57 6.53 -3.02
C GLY A 106 -9.47 6.24 -1.52
N ALA A 107 -8.47 5.43 -1.18
CA ALA A 107 -8.17 5.04 0.18
C ALA A 107 -6.66 4.82 0.38
N VAL A 108 -6.20 4.94 1.63
CA VAL A 108 -4.84 4.62 2.05
C VAL A 108 -4.91 3.60 3.17
N SER A 109 -4.27 2.45 2.98
CA SER A 109 -4.08 1.44 4.02
C SER A 109 -2.74 1.63 4.70
N VAL A 110 -2.68 1.46 6.02
CA VAL A 110 -1.44 1.45 6.78
C VAL A 110 -1.21 0.04 7.33
N LEU A 111 -0.03 -0.50 7.02
CA LEU A 111 0.51 -1.74 7.54
C LEU A 111 1.58 -1.41 8.57
N TYR A 112 1.58 -2.08 9.70
CA TYR A 112 2.55 -1.81 10.76
C TYR A 112 3.73 -2.76 10.72
N GLY A 113 4.93 -2.23 10.99
CA GLY A 113 6.15 -3.01 11.16
C GLY A 113 6.14 -3.81 12.46
N SER A 114 6.80 -4.96 12.42
CA SER A 114 6.97 -5.85 13.58
C SER A 114 8.21 -6.70 13.42
N GLY A 115 8.67 -7.38 14.49
CA GLY A 115 9.81 -8.30 14.41
C GLY A 115 9.66 -9.45 13.40
N GLY A 116 8.46 -9.68 12.88
CA GLY A 116 8.19 -10.64 11.81
C GLY A 116 8.01 -9.98 10.43
N GLY A 117 8.29 -8.68 10.31
CA GLY A 117 8.03 -7.88 9.12
C GLY A 117 6.72 -7.09 9.20
N LEU A 118 6.23 -6.64 8.04
CA LEU A 118 4.95 -5.94 7.98
C LEU A 118 3.79 -6.85 8.36
N THR A 119 2.80 -6.29 9.03
CA THR A 119 1.56 -7.00 9.40
C THR A 119 0.33 -6.18 9.06
N SER A 120 -0.74 -6.88 8.64
CA SER A 120 -2.07 -6.30 8.49
C SER A 120 -2.83 -6.23 9.82
N SER A 121 -2.36 -6.94 10.84
CA SER A 121 -2.97 -6.92 12.17
C SER A 121 -2.90 -5.52 12.78
N GLY A 122 -4.04 -4.97 13.18
CA GLY A 122 -4.14 -3.59 13.66
C GLY A 122 -4.00 -2.53 12.58
N GLY A 123 -3.89 -2.93 11.31
CA GLY A 123 -3.80 -2.01 10.18
C GLY A 123 -4.99 -1.06 10.11
N GLN A 124 -4.77 0.11 9.53
CA GLN A 124 -5.76 1.17 9.40
C GLN A 124 -6.09 1.45 7.95
N LEU A 125 -7.34 1.83 7.70
CA LEU A 125 -7.81 2.32 6.41
C LEU A 125 -8.27 3.77 6.57
N PHE A 126 -7.71 4.65 5.78
CA PHE A 126 -8.12 6.05 5.72
C PHE A 126 -8.75 6.37 4.38
N THR A 127 -9.86 7.04 4.44
CA THR A 127 -10.53 7.68 3.31
C THR A 127 -10.81 9.13 3.67
N GLN A 128 -11.25 9.93 2.72
CA GLN A 128 -11.62 11.31 3.01
C GLN A 128 -12.85 11.41 3.93
N ASN A 129 -13.64 10.33 4.06
CA ASN A 129 -14.74 10.23 5.02
C ASN A 129 -14.32 9.69 6.39
N SER A 130 -13.04 9.40 6.62
CA SER A 130 -12.57 8.95 7.94
C SER A 130 -12.65 10.08 8.95
N PRO A 131 -13.07 9.79 10.21
CA PRO A 131 -13.16 10.82 11.25
C PRO A 131 -11.84 11.57 11.43
N GLY A 132 -11.88 12.90 11.36
CA GLY A 132 -10.71 13.76 11.52
C GLY A 132 -9.91 14.02 10.24
N VAL A 133 -10.18 13.32 9.15
CA VAL A 133 -9.63 13.65 7.84
C VAL A 133 -10.45 14.81 7.26
N PRO A 134 -9.80 15.93 6.89
CA PRO A 134 -10.53 17.08 6.32
C PRO A 134 -11.11 16.75 4.93
N GLY A 135 -12.28 17.29 4.66
CA GLY A 135 -12.98 17.13 3.37
C GLY A 135 -14.09 16.10 3.45
N THR A 136 -14.62 15.78 2.29
CA THR A 136 -15.68 14.77 2.09
C THR A 136 -15.35 14.03 0.81
N ALA A 137 -15.45 12.72 0.81
CA ALA A 137 -15.16 11.92 -0.37
C ALA A 137 -16.15 12.24 -1.51
N GLU A 138 -15.61 12.52 -2.67
CA GLU A 138 -16.35 12.74 -3.91
C GLU A 138 -15.84 11.79 -5.01
N THR A 139 -16.60 11.65 -6.07
CA THR A 139 -16.25 10.81 -7.20
C THR A 139 -14.97 11.35 -7.87
N PHE A 140 -13.99 10.46 -8.08
CA PHE A 140 -12.66 10.77 -8.64
C PHE A 140 -11.74 11.65 -7.77
N ASP A 141 -11.97 11.74 -6.48
CA ASP A 141 -11.01 12.40 -5.57
C ASP A 141 -9.67 11.67 -5.51
N GLN A 142 -9.68 10.34 -5.69
CA GLN A 142 -8.46 9.52 -5.71
C GLN A 142 -7.55 9.78 -4.49
N PHE A 143 -8.14 9.84 -3.30
CA PHE A 143 -7.40 10.07 -2.05
C PHE A 143 -6.20 9.11 -1.94
N GLY A 144 -5.02 9.67 -1.70
CA GLY A 144 -3.75 8.93 -1.72
C GLY A 144 -3.18 8.70 -3.13
N GLY A 145 -3.85 9.13 -4.17
CA GLY A 145 -3.40 9.01 -5.55
C GLY A 145 -2.30 10.02 -5.92
N ILE A 146 -1.82 9.91 -7.16
CA ILE A 146 -0.80 10.81 -7.70
C ILE A 146 -1.43 12.19 -7.87
N SER A 147 -0.97 13.17 -7.09
CA SER A 147 -1.27 14.55 -7.42
C SER A 147 -0.39 14.95 -8.59
N PHE A 148 -0.97 15.17 -9.74
CA PHE A 148 -0.32 15.98 -10.76
C PHE A 148 -0.33 17.43 -10.22
N SER A 149 0.77 17.87 -9.61
CA SER A 149 0.91 19.30 -9.41
C SER A 149 1.03 19.91 -10.79
N ALA A 150 -0.02 20.56 -11.26
CA ALA A 150 0.11 21.53 -12.32
C ALA A 150 1.02 22.62 -11.80
N GLY A 151 2.28 22.60 -12.23
CA GLY A 151 3.29 23.59 -11.90
C GLY A 151 2.90 24.95 -12.44
#